data_ec65451df8f9123a96c398c02983c78d
#
_entry.id   ec65451df8f9123a96c398c02983c78d
#
_cell.length_a   1.000
_cell.length_b   1.000
_cell.length_c   1.000
_cell.angle_alpha   90.00
_cell.angle_beta   90.00
_cell.angle_gamma   90.00
#
_symmetry.space_group_name_H-M   'P 1'
#
loop_
_entity.id
_entity.type
_entity.pdbx_description
1 polymer ?
#
loop_
_entity_poly.entity_id
_entity_poly.type
_entity_poly.pdbx_seq_one_letter_code
_entity_poly.pdbx_strand_id
1 'polypeptide(L)'
;MNEVEAVRQVLLALNASGIPYALSGSLASNFYAVARSTKDADFIVETDAASLARLFDSLRDQFDTDRQLSFEMVTHTTRYILDHRATAFKIELFLLSDDPFDRSRFARRRLDEYEGVPVWVLSPEDVVVQKLRWLKLSRNPKHREDVRRVFAFSGDGLDMPYVSHWADTHGTRALLDEIRAEVERCRPPGDAG
;
A
#
# COMPACT_ATOMS: atom_id res chain seq x y z
N MET A 1 -14.40 -17.89 -7.70
CA MET A 1 -13.12 -17.20 -7.51
C MET A 1 -13.43 -15.93 -6.73
N ASN A 2 -12.71 -15.61 -5.67
CA ASN A 2 -12.95 -14.47 -4.82
C ASN A 2 -11.77 -13.46 -4.92
N GLU A 3 -11.88 -12.35 -4.22
CA GLU A 3 -10.86 -11.27 -4.20
C GLU A 3 -9.48 -11.77 -3.70
N VAL A 4 -9.48 -12.68 -2.74
CA VAL A 4 -8.26 -13.31 -2.21
C VAL A 4 -7.50 -14.06 -3.30
N GLU A 5 -8.22 -14.84 -4.11
CA GLU A 5 -7.62 -15.61 -5.21
C GLU A 5 -7.09 -14.70 -6.32
N ALA A 6 -7.76 -13.57 -6.60
CA ALA A 6 -7.25 -12.57 -7.55
C ALA A 6 -5.90 -12.00 -7.10
N VAL A 7 -5.76 -11.64 -5.83
CA VAL A 7 -4.49 -11.16 -5.26
C VAL A 7 -3.41 -12.25 -5.32
N ARG A 8 -3.75 -13.50 -4.94
CA ARG A 8 -2.81 -14.62 -5.00
C ARG A 8 -2.25 -14.85 -6.41
N GLN A 9 -3.08 -14.80 -7.44
CA GLN A 9 -2.66 -14.97 -8.83
C GLN A 9 -1.66 -13.90 -9.26
N VAL A 10 -1.91 -12.64 -8.89
CA VAL A 10 -0.99 -11.54 -9.19
C VAL A 10 0.34 -11.71 -8.43
N LEU A 11 0.29 -12.09 -7.14
CA LEU A 11 1.50 -12.37 -6.37
C LEU A 11 2.33 -13.51 -6.96
N LEU A 12 1.70 -14.59 -7.37
CA LEU A 12 2.40 -15.71 -8.04
C LEU A 12 3.05 -15.28 -9.35
N ALA A 13 2.35 -14.46 -10.15
CA ALA A 13 2.89 -13.94 -11.40
C ALA A 13 4.06 -12.97 -11.17
N LEU A 14 3.95 -12.05 -10.20
CA LEU A 14 5.02 -11.14 -9.81
C LEU A 14 6.26 -11.91 -9.31
N ASN A 15 6.07 -12.89 -8.42
CA ASN A 15 7.16 -13.71 -7.91
C ASN A 15 7.82 -14.52 -9.03
N ALA A 16 7.06 -15.09 -9.96
CA ALA A 16 7.59 -15.84 -11.10
C ALA A 16 8.32 -14.95 -12.11
N SER A 17 7.90 -13.71 -12.29
CA SER A 17 8.52 -12.77 -13.23
C SER A 17 9.87 -12.21 -12.74
N GLY A 18 10.12 -12.28 -11.42
CA GLY A 18 11.28 -11.64 -10.79
C GLY A 18 11.21 -10.10 -10.77
N ILE A 19 10.08 -9.51 -11.11
CA ILE A 19 9.88 -8.05 -11.01
C ILE A 19 9.91 -7.63 -9.55
N PRO A 20 10.79 -6.71 -9.13
CA PRO A 20 10.74 -6.15 -7.79
C PRO A 20 9.42 -5.39 -7.56
N TYR A 21 8.75 -5.70 -6.45
CA TYR A 21 7.48 -5.06 -6.11
C TYR A 21 7.30 -4.84 -4.61
N ALA A 22 6.31 -4.05 -4.25
CA ALA A 22 5.81 -3.90 -2.89
C ALA A 22 4.28 -3.77 -2.89
N LEU A 23 3.60 -4.57 -2.09
CA LEU A 23 2.18 -4.39 -1.78
C LEU A 23 2.02 -3.10 -0.97
N SER A 24 1.06 -2.27 -1.36
CA SER A 24 0.79 -0.95 -0.82
C SER A 24 -0.70 -0.79 -0.46
N GLY A 25 -1.12 0.44 -0.26
CA GLY A 25 -2.53 0.80 -0.15
C GLY A 25 -3.25 0.21 1.06
N SER A 26 -4.52 -0.09 0.86
CA SER A 26 -5.39 -0.59 1.93
C SER A 26 -5.09 -2.04 2.31
N LEU A 27 -4.70 -2.86 1.34
CA LEU A 27 -4.36 -4.25 1.61
C LEU A 27 -3.06 -4.36 2.44
N ALA A 28 -2.06 -3.51 2.17
CA ALA A 28 -0.87 -3.42 3.02
C ALA A 28 -1.20 -2.97 4.45
N SER A 29 -2.17 -2.06 4.62
CA SER A 29 -2.62 -1.64 5.96
C SER A 29 -3.18 -2.82 6.77
N ASN A 30 -3.77 -3.82 6.12
CA ASN A 30 -4.34 -5.00 6.77
C ASN A 30 -3.30 -5.93 7.41
N PHE A 31 -2.03 -5.82 7.03
CA PHE A 31 -0.92 -6.53 7.69
C PHE A 31 -0.59 -5.95 9.07
N TYR A 32 -0.96 -4.69 9.31
CA TYR A 32 -0.58 -3.92 10.49
C TYR A 32 -1.77 -3.43 11.30
N ALA A 33 -2.96 -3.98 11.04
CA ALA A 33 -4.20 -3.58 11.72
C ALA A 33 -5.25 -4.67 11.61
N VAL A 34 -6.38 -4.51 12.31
CA VAL A 34 -7.57 -5.36 12.08
C VAL A 34 -7.98 -5.25 10.61
N ALA A 35 -7.99 -6.39 9.93
CA ALA A 35 -8.27 -6.44 8.51
C ALA A 35 -9.68 -5.90 8.18
N ARG A 36 -9.79 -5.18 7.08
CA ARG A 36 -11.06 -4.72 6.51
C ARG A 36 -11.14 -5.07 5.02
N SER A 37 -12.35 -5.20 4.52
CA SER A 37 -12.58 -5.34 3.08
C SER A 37 -12.02 -4.16 2.29
N THR A 38 -11.40 -4.47 1.16
CA THR A 38 -10.98 -3.50 0.15
C THR A 38 -11.49 -3.96 -1.22
N LYS A 39 -11.62 -3.05 -2.18
CA LYS A 39 -12.09 -3.34 -3.53
C LYS A 39 -10.95 -3.40 -4.55
N ASP A 40 -9.75 -3.17 -4.08
CA ASP A 40 -8.53 -3.04 -4.85
C ASP A 40 -7.31 -3.58 -4.10
N ALA A 41 -6.27 -3.91 -4.84
CA ALA A 41 -4.95 -4.15 -4.30
C ALA A 41 -3.93 -3.31 -5.08
N ASP A 42 -3.14 -2.54 -4.34
CA ASP A 42 -2.17 -1.60 -4.88
C ASP A 42 -0.76 -2.18 -4.80
N PHE A 43 -0.05 -2.22 -5.91
CA PHE A 43 1.34 -2.66 -5.96
C PHE A 43 2.22 -1.56 -6.54
N ILE A 44 3.38 -1.33 -5.94
CA ILE A 44 4.45 -0.55 -6.54
C ILE A 44 5.38 -1.56 -7.22
N VAL A 45 5.74 -1.30 -8.48
CA VAL A 45 6.62 -2.18 -9.26
C VAL A 45 7.80 -1.39 -9.83
N GLU A 46 9.00 -1.99 -9.79
CA GLU A 46 10.19 -1.45 -10.45
C GLU A 46 10.47 -2.31 -11.69
N THR A 47 10.07 -1.82 -12.87
CA THR A 47 10.10 -2.62 -14.09
C THR A 47 10.20 -1.78 -15.35
N ASP A 48 10.60 -2.39 -16.44
CA ASP A 48 10.52 -1.84 -17.80
C ASP A 48 9.25 -2.27 -18.54
N ALA A 49 8.97 -1.61 -19.65
CA ALA A 49 7.78 -1.87 -20.46
C ALA A 49 7.71 -3.31 -21.01
N ALA A 50 8.85 -3.93 -21.32
CA ALA A 50 8.88 -5.29 -21.88
C ALA A 50 8.56 -6.34 -20.81
N SER A 51 9.10 -6.17 -19.61
CA SER A 51 8.82 -7.04 -18.46
C SER A 51 7.39 -6.90 -18.00
N LEU A 52 6.86 -5.67 -18.00
CA LEU A 52 5.45 -5.40 -17.68
C LEU A 52 4.50 -6.05 -18.69
N ALA A 53 4.82 -5.98 -19.99
CA ALA A 53 4.01 -6.63 -21.03
C ALA A 53 3.96 -8.16 -20.83
N ARG A 54 5.08 -8.79 -20.50
CA ARG A 54 5.12 -10.24 -20.18
C ARG A 54 4.29 -10.58 -18.94
N LEU A 55 4.32 -9.74 -17.91
CA LEU A 55 3.47 -9.90 -16.73
C LEU A 55 1.99 -9.87 -17.12
N PHE A 56 1.56 -8.88 -17.91
CA PHE A 56 0.17 -8.77 -18.37
C PHE A 56 -0.25 -9.96 -19.24
N ASP A 57 0.63 -10.43 -20.13
CA ASP A 57 0.36 -11.63 -20.92
C ASP A 57 0.15 -12.87 -20.06
N SER A 58 0.87 -13.00 -18.95
CA SER A 58 0.71 -14.13 -18.02
C SER A 58 -0.61 -14.08 -17.24
N LEU A 59 -1.20 -12.90 -17.09
CA LEU A 59 -2.45 -12.66 -16.33
C LEU A 59 -3.70 -12.54 -17.23
N ARG A 60 -3.55 -12.55 -18.56
CA ARG A 60 -4.61 -12.25 -19.54
C ARG A 60 -5.87 -13.11 -19.45
N ASP A 61 -5.76 -14.32 -18.92
CA ASP A 61 -6.90 -15.23 -18.81
C ASP A 61 -7.83 -14.87 -17.64
N GLN A 62 -7.30 -14.20 -16.61
CA GLN A 62 -8.03 -13.82 -15.41
C GLN A 62 -8.33 -12.32 -15.32
N PHE A 63 -7.55 -11.48 -16.01
CA PHE A 63 -7.66 -10.03 -15.94
C PHE A 63 -7.77 -9.39 -17.31
N ASP A 64 -8.61 -8.37 -17.39
CA ASP A 64 -8.60 -7.39 -18.47
C ASP A 64 -7.67 -6.25 -18.09
N THR A 65 -6.74 -5.94 -18.98
CA THR A 65 -5.80 -4.84 -18.77
C THR A 65 -6.33 -3.60 -19.43
N ASP A 66 -6.68 -2.56 -18.67
CA ASP A 66 -6.89 -1.25 -19.24
C ASP A 66 -5.51 -0.70 -19.65
N ARG A 67 -5.31 -0.58 -20.98
CA ARG A 67 -4.07 -0.02 -21.54
C ARG A 67 -4.05 1.51 -21.48
N GLN A 68 -5.10 2.15 -20.95
CA GLN A 68 -5.08 3.58 -20.71
C GLN A 68 -4.17 3.87 -19.52
N LEU A 69 -3.05 4.51 -19.82
CA LEU A 69 -2.13 5.01 -18.81
C LEU A 69 -2.86 6.10 -18.01
N SER A 70 -3.10 5.86 -16.74
CA SER A 70 -3.53 6.91 -15.83
C SER A 70 -2.34 7.43 -15.04
N PHE A 71 -2.23 8.77 -14.99
CA PHE A 71 -1.19 9.43 -14.19
C PHE A 71 -1.71 9.63 -12.78
N GLU A 72 -0.95 9.13 -11.79
CA GLU A 72 -1.27 9.29 -10.39
C GLU A 72 -0.60 10.56 -9.85
N MET A 73 -1.43 11.50 -9.34
CA MET A 73 -0.96 12.85 -8.97
C MET A 73 -0.21 12.94 -7.65
N VAL A 74 -0.33 11.96 -6.76
CA VAL A 74 0.33 11.98 -5.44
C VAL A 74 1.79 11.57 -5.56
N THR A 75 2.05 10.52 -6.33
CA THR A 75 3.38 9.95 -6.54
C THR A 75 4.00 10.39 -7.86
N HIS A 76 3.27 11.15 -8.67
CA HIS A 76 3.69 11.60 -10.00
C HIS A 76 4.16 10.44 -10.89
N THR A 77 3.46 9.30 -10.82
CA THR A 77 3.84 8.09 -11.54
C THR A 77 2.71 7.54 -12.40
N THR A 78 3.07 6.63 -13.29
CA THR A 78 2.13 5.92 -14.16
C THR A 78 1.48 4.78 -13.37
N ARG A 79 0.16 4.64 -13.54
CA ARG A 79 -0.64 3.56 -12.98
C ARG A 79 -1.26 2.74 -14.10
N TYR A 80 -1.22 1.42 -13.93
CA TYR A 80 -1.94 0.45 -14.75
C TYR A 80 -3.04 -0.21 -13.91
N ILE A 81 -4.18 -0.48 -14.52
CA ILE A 81 -5.31 -1.13 -13.86
C ILE A 81 -5.56 -2.47 -14.56
N LEU A 82 -5.69 -3.52 -13.75
CA LEU A 82 -6.13 -4.83 -14.18
C LEU A 82 -7.48 -5.12 -13.51
N ASP A 83 -8.52 -5.24 -14.32
CA ASP A 83 -9.86 -5.59 -13.86
C ASP A 83 -10.01 -7.11 -13.84
N HIS A 84 -10.32 -7.66 -12.66
CA HIS A 84 -10.51 -9.10 -12.53
C HIS A 84 -11.84 -9.55 -13.17
N ARG A 85 -11.77 -10.45 -14.16
CA ARG A 85 -12.91 -10.83 -15.01
C ARG A 85 -14.10 -11.43 -14.27
N ALA A 86 -13.86 -12.10 -13.15
CA ALA A 86 -14.91 -12.81 -12.39
C ALA A 86 -15.48 -12.00 -11.22
N THR A 87 -14.89 -10.85 -10.87
CA THR A 87 -15.34 -9.99 -9.76
C THR A 87 -15.16 -8.52 -10.12
N ALA A 88 -15.67 -7.62 -9.30
CA ALA A 88 -15.41 -6.17 -9.45
C ALA A 88 -14.09 -5.72 -8.81
N PHE A 89 -13.21 -6.67 -8.47
CA PHE A 89 -11.93 -6.39 -7.82
C PHE A 89 -10.90 -5.89 -8.82
N LYS A 90 -10.10 -4.90 -8.40
CA LYS A 90 -9.07 -4.27 -9.24
C LYS A 90 -7.69 -4.47 -8.65
N ILE A 91 -6.73 -4.65 -9.54
CA ILE A 91 -5.30 -4.58 -9.20
C ILE A 91 -4.76 -3.29 -9.82
N GLU A 92 -4.13 -2.47 -9.00
CA GLU A 92 -3.47 -1.24 -9.45
C GLU A 92 -1.95 -1.40 -9.35
N LEU A 93 -1.25 -1.25 -10.47
CA LEU A 93 0.21 -1.32 -10.53
C LEU A 93 0.76 0.08 -10.75
N PHE A 94 1.46 0.62 -9.77
CA PHE A 94 2.14 1.91 -9.82
C PHE A 94 3.60 1.70 -10.17
N LEU A 95 4.11 2.36 -11.18
CA LEU A 95 5.56 2.35 -11.43
C LEU A 95 6.28 3.10 -10.30
N LEU A 96 7.39 2.54 -9.84
CA LEU A 96 8.23 3.19 -8.84
C LEU A 96 8.75 4.52 -9.38
N SER A 97 8.46 5.61 -8.69
CA SER A 97 8.92 6.95 -9.06
C SER A 97 10.31 7.27 -8.52
N ASP A 98 10.90 8.38 -8.99
CA ASP A 98 12.16 8.89 -8.46
C ASP A 98 11.99 9.80 -7.23
N ASP A 99 10.76 9.93 -6.72
CA ASP A 99 10.49 10.64 -5.46
C ASP A 99 11.30 10.00 -4.31
N PRO A 100 12.04 10.78 -3.51
CA PRO A 100 12.90 10.24 -2.45
C PRO A 100 12.14 9.38 -1.43
N PHE A 101 10.89 9.73 -1.13
CA PHE A 101 10.05 8.90 -0.25
C PHE A 101 9.68 7.59 -0.92
N ASP A 102 9.32 7.60 -2.21
CA ASP A 102 8.98 6.39 -2.94
C ASP A 102 10.16 5.40 -2.99
N ARG A 103 11.37 5.90 -3.25
CA ARG A 103 12.59 5.07 -3.19
C ARG A 103 12.86 4.55 -1.78
N SER A 104 12.70 5.39 -0.75
CA SER A 104 12.88 4.99 0.65
C SER A 104 11.91 3.88 1.05
N ARG A 105 10.60 4.09 0.85
CA ARG A 105 9.58 3.10 1.22
C ARG A 105 9.72 1.78 0.46
N PHE A 106 10.11 1.83 -0.81
CA PHE A 106 10.35 0.63 -1.61
C PHE A 106 11.55 -0.17 -1.10
N ALA A 107 12.62 0.50 -0.70
CA ALA A 107 13.80 -0.13 -0.11
C ALA A 107 13.53 -0.75 1.27
N ARG A 108 12.60 -0.17 2.05
CA ARG A 108 12.21 -0.64 3.40
C ARG A 108 11.15 -1.73 3.41
N ARG A 109 10.64 -2.16 2.23
CA ARG A 109 9.63 -3.22 2.16
C ARG A 109 10.09 -4.49 2.88
N ARG A 110 9.17 -5.21 3.47
CA ARG A 110 9.42 -6.42 4.27
C ARG A 110 8.81 -7.63 3.57
N LEU A 111 9.46 -8.77 3.69
CA LEU A 111 8.90 -10.04 3.24
C LEU A 111 7.93 -10.56 4.30
N ASP A 112 6.74 -10.92 3.87
CA ASP A 112 5.66 -11.48 4.67
C ASP A 112 4.93 -12.56 3.85
N GLU A 113 3.80 -13.06 4.31
CA GLU A 113 3.00 -14.08 3.63
C GLU A 113 1.54 -13.62 3.48
N TYR A 114 0.99 -13.79 2.29
CA TYR A 114 -0.43 -13.59 2.01
C TYR A 114 -1.04 -14.90 1.49
N GLU A 115 -1.90 -15.54 2.31
CA GLU A 115 -2.60 -16.78 1.96
C GLU A 115 -1.66 -17.87 1.40
N GLY A 116 -0.54 -18.10 2.06
CA GLY A 116 0.46 -19.09 1.67
C GLY A 116 1.41 -18.66 0.55
N VAL A 117 1.36 -17.40 0.11
CA VAL A 117 2.24 -16.87 -0.94
C VAL A 117 3.15 -15.79 -0.37
N PRO A 118 4.49 -15.89 -0.58
CA PRO A 118 5.41 -14.83 -0.18
C PRO A 118 5.04 -13.49 -0.82
N VAL A 119 5.04 -12.41 -0.04
CA VAL A 119 4.71 -11.07 -0.48
C VAL A 119 5.67 -10.04 0.10
N TRP A 120 6.17 -9.14 -0.76
CA TRP A 120 6.85 -7.94 -0.30
C TRP A 120 5.81 -6.88 0.01
N VAL A 121 5.77 -6.39 1.25
CA VAL A 121 4.79 -5.39 1.73
C VAL A 121 5.52 -4.16 2.27
N LEU A 122 4.97 -2.97 2.05
CA LEU A 122 5.49 -1.73 2.64
C LEU A 122 5.48 -1.81 4.17
N SER A 123 6.45 -1.20 4.82
CA SER A 123 6.49 -1.14 6.28
C SER A 123 5.29 -0.36 6.87
N PRO A 124 4.94 -0.59 8.14
CA PRO A 124 3.81 0.13 8.76
C PRO A 124 4.04 1.64 8.80
N GLU A 125 5.29 2.09 8.99
CA GLU A 125 5.67 3.51 8.93
C GLU A 125 5.37 4.10 7.55
N ASP A 126 5.74 3.39 6.50
CA ASP A 126 5.55 3.82 5.11
C ASP A 126 4.06 3.86 4.74
N VAL A 127 3.28 2.90 5.25
CA VAL A 127 1.81 2.91 5.12
C VAL A 127 1.23 4.16 5.80
N VAL A 128 1.65 4.49 7.02
CA VAL A 128 1.21 5.69 7.74
C VAL A 128 1.53 6.96 6.95
N VAL A 129 2.78 7.13 6.54
CA VAL A 129 3.21 8.33 5.79
C VAL A 129 2.42 8.48 4.48
N GLN A 130 2.25 7.40 3.73
CA GLN A 130 1.48 7.43 2.49
C GLN A 130 0.02 7.79 2.73
N LYS A 131 -0.62 7.22 3.75
CA LYS A 131 -2.02 7.52 4.09
C LYS A 131 -2.20 8.98 4.54
N LEU A 132 -1.23 9.57 5.23
CA LEU A 132 -1.22 11.00 5.57
C LEU A 132 -1.14 11.88 4.32
N ARG A 133 -0.31 11.53 3.32
CA ARG A 133 -0.26 12.24 2.03
C ARG A 133 -1.62 12.21 1.33
N TRP A 134 -2.24 11.03 1.23
CA TRP A 134 -3.55 10.86 0.63
C TRP A 134 -4.65 11.61 1.41
N LEU A 135 -4.62 11.60 2.74
CA LEU A 135 -5.56 12.33 3.58
C LEU A 135 -5.49 13.83 3.33
N LYS A 136 -4.27 14.39 3.24
CA LYS A 136 -4.05 15.80 2.94
C LYS A 136 -4.67 16.21 1.61
N LEU A 137 -4.58 15.37 0.58
CA LEU A 137 -5.05 15.69 -0.77
C LEU A 137 -6.53 15.42 -0.98
N SER A 138 -6.98 14.23 -0.62
CA SER A 138 -8.36 13.78 -0.91
C SER A 138 -9.35 14.10 0.21
N ARG A 139 -8.88 14.39 1.43
CA ARG A 139 -9.69 14.53 2.65
C ARG A 139 -10.60 13.32 2.91
N ASN A 140 -10.29 12.16 2.33
CA ASN A 140 -11.08 10.95 2.50
C ASN A 140 -10.88 10.37 3.92
N PRO A 141 -11.93 10.25 4.73
CA PRO A 141 -11.83 9.79 6.12
C PRO A 141 -11.30 8.36 6.26
N LYS A 142 -11.38 7.53 5.20
CA LYS A 142 -10.79 6.18 5.20
C LYS A 142 -9.29 6.20 5.48
N HIS A 143 -8.56 7.18 4.92
CA HIS A 143 -7.12 7.28 5.15
C HIS A 143 -6.79 7.62 6.60
N ARG A 144 -7.60 8.47 7.23
CA ARG A 144 -7.47 8.78 8.66
C ARG A 144 -7.67 7.53 9.51
N GLU A 145 -8.71 6.78 9.22
CA GLU A 145 -9.02 5.55 9.93
C GLU A 145 -7.93 4.48 9.75
N ASP A 146 -7.37 4.34 8.54
CA ASP A 146 -6.26 3.42 8.29
C ASP A 146 -5.03 3.80 9.15
N VAL A 147 -4.69 5.09 9.26
CA VAL A 147 -3.59 5.56 10.12
C VAL A 147 -3.87 5.27 11.60
N ARG A 148 -5.08 5.56 12.09
CA ARG A 148 -5.48 5.27 13.48
C ARG A 148 -5.33 3.80 13.82
N ARG A 149 -5.76 2.90 12.91
CA ARG A 149 -5.67 1.45 13.10
C ARG A 149 -4.24 0.97 13.18
N VAL A 150 -3.36 1.46 12.30
CA VAL A 150 -1.94 1.11 12.34
C VAL A 150 -1.32 1.55 13.66
N PHE A 151 -1.59 2.78 14.15
CA PHE A 151 -1.10 3.23 15.45
C PHE A 151 -1.66 2.41 16.62
N ALA A 152 -2.95 2.11 16.60
CA ALA A 152 -3.59 1.34 17.66
C ALA A 152 -3.05 -0.11 17.76
N PHE A 153 -2.69 -0.71 16.61
CA PHE A 153 -2.19 -2.08 16.55
C PHE A 153 -0.67 -2.18 16.74
N SER A 154 0.10 -1.30 16.11
CA SER A 154 1.56 -1.33 16.16
C SER A 154 2.14 -0.73 17.45
N GLY A 155 1.34 0.05 18.20
CA GLY A 155 1.76 0.65 19.46
C GLY A 155 3.03 1.47 19.35
N ASP A 156 3.95 1.26 20.28
CA ASP A 156 5.23 1.97 20.34
C ASP A 156 6.32 1.36 19.43
N GLY A 157 5.98 0.31 18.64
CA GLY A 157 6.92 -0.39 17.75
C GLY A 157 7.26 0.35 16.46
N LEU A 158 6.66 1.51 16.19
CA LEU A 158 6.92 2.30 14.99
C LEU A 158 8.17 3.18 15.13
N ASP A 159 8.97 3.27 14.06
CA ASP A 159 10.06 4.25 13.94
C ASP A 159 9.48 5.66 13.79
N MET A 160 9.11 6.26 14.92
CA MET A 160 8.52 7.60 14.94
C MET A 160 9.43 8.73 14.45
N PRO A 161 10.75 8.71 14.65
CA PRO A 161 11.68 9.62 13.99
C PRO A 161 11.53 9.59 12.46
N TYR A 162 11.46 8.41 11.85
CA TYR A 162 11.25 8.25 10.40
C TYR A 162 9.89 8.79 9.94
N VAL A 163 8.81 8.42 10.62
CA VAL A 163 7.45 8.90 10.31
C VAL A 163 7.38 10.42 10.42
N SER A 164 7.98 10.99 11.47
CA SER A 164 8.00 12.43 11.71
C SER A 164 8.78 13.19 10.63
N HIS A 165 9.95 12.68 10.24
CA HIS A 165 10.75 13.27 9.16
C HIS A 165 9.96 13.41 7.86
N TRP A 166 9.30 12.32 7.43
CA TRP A 166 8.50 12.36 6.21
C TRP A 166 7.19 13.15 6.35
N ALA A 167 6.60 13.16 7.54
CA ALA A 167 5.44 14.01 7.80
C ALA A 167 5.78 15.51 7.70
N ASP A 168 6.95 15.91 8.19
CA ASP A 168 7.46 17.28 8.05
C ASP A 168 7.74 17.61 6.57
N THR A 169 8.44 16.71 5.87
CA THR A 169 8.78 16.86 4.45
C THR A 169 7.53 17.04 3.58
N HIS A 170 6.47 16.28 3.86
CA HIS A 170 5.22 16.34 3.10
C HIS A 170 4.22 17.38 3.64
N GLY A 171 4.55 18.08 4.74
CA GLY A 171 3.64 19.03 5.40
C GLY A 171 2.38 18.37 5.92
N THR A 172 2.49 17.17 6.49
CA THR A 172 1.41 16.38 7.10
C THR A 172 1.58 16.23 8.61
N ARG A 173 2.55 16.93 9.22
CA ARG A 173 2.87 16.82 10.64
C ARG A 173 1.68 17.10 11.55
N ALA A 174 0.92 18.15 11.28
CA ALA A 174 -0.27 18.47 12.07
C ALA A 174 -1.33 17.36 12.06
N LEU A 175 -1.52 16.70 10.90
CA LEU A 175 -2.42 15.54 10.78
C LEU A 175 -1.89 14.35 11.59
N LEU A 176 -0.60 14.10 11.54
CA LEU A 176 0.05 13.04 12.32
C LEU A 176 -0.17 13.25 13.81
N ASP A 177 0.13 14.45 14.32
CA ASP A 177 0.03 14.78 15.76
C ASP A 177 -1.42 14.71 16.25
N GLU A 178 -2.37 15.20 15.44
CA GLU A 178 -3.80 15.13 15.74
C GLU A 178 -4.29 13.67 15.86
N ILE A 179 -3.94 12.81 14.89
CA ILE A 179 -4.37 11.40 14.89
C ILE A 179 -3.74 10.64 16.05
N ARG A 180 -2.46 10.89 16.36
CA ARG A 180 -1.80 10.27 17.51
C ARG A 180 -2.49 10.64 18.82
N ALA A 181 -2.80 11.92 19.01
CA ALA A 181 -3.51 12.37 20.20
C ALA A 181 -4.93 11.76 20.32
N GLU A 182 -5.60 11.46 19.20
CA GLU A 182 -6.86 10.73 19.21
C GLU A 182 -6.67 9.29 19.68
N VAL A 183 -5.69 8.58 19.16
CA VAL A 183 -5.40 7.18 19.53
C VAL A 183 -5.05 7.10 21.02
N GLU A 184 -4.21 8.00 21.53
CA GLU A 184 -3.82 8.04 22.94
C GLU A 184 -5.03 8.25 23.86
N ARG A 185 -5.95 9.15 23.50
CA ARG A 185 -7.20 9.37 24.29
C ARG A 185 -8.13 8.16 24.31
N CYS A 186 -8.08 7.31 23.28
CA CYS A 186 -8.92 6.11 23.18
C CYS A 186 -8.26 4.87 23.80
N ARG A 187 -6.99 4.94 24.22
CA ARG A 187 -6.26 3.84 24.85
C ARG A 187 -6.83 3.59 26.26
N PRO A 188 -7.27 2.37 26.60
CA PRO A 188 -7.73 2.10 27.95
C PRO A 188 -6.60 2.33 28.96
N PRO A 189 -6.88 2.89 30.15
CA PRO A 189 -5.89 3.05 31.21
C PRO A 189 -5.46 1.65 31.69
N GLY A 190 -4.21 1.24 31.37
CA GLY A 190 -3.65 -0.03 31.85
C GLY A 190 -2.71 -0.79 30.92
N ASP A 191 -2.60 -0.42 29.63
CA ASP A 191 -1.69 -1.09 28.69
C ASP A 191 -0.35 -0.34 28.49
N ALA A 192 0.21 0.17 29.56
CA ALA A 192 1.59 0.65 29.60
C ALA A 192 2.47 -0.47 30.18
N GLY A 193 2.94 -1.38 29.32
CA GLY A 193 3.85 -2.45 29.67
C GLY A 193 4.90 -2.66 28.61
#